data_4c83eed03fd684c73f0b2e7a58dd4783
#
_entry.id   4c83eed03fd684c73f0b2e7a58dd4783
#
_cell.length_a   1.000
_cell.length_b   1.000
_cell.length_c   1.000
_cell.angle_alpha   90.00
_cell.angle_beta   90.00
_cell.angle_gamma   90.00
#
_symmetry.space_group_name_H-M   'P 1'
#
loop_
_entity.id
_entity.type
_entity.pdbx_description
1 polymer ?
#
loop_
_entity_poly.entity_id
_entity_poly.type
_entity_poly.pdbx_seq_one_letter_code
_entity_poly.pdbx_strand_id
1 'polypeptide(L)'
;KDVHNIRAGLQFLDKPMGIMKDEELINFLHHSSHEIREESLRIAAKRDNPELIDHIIGNLAYPKTAMQARLALGGFEEDLVLHNLDKLLFKEDSEFPIRMGIIRCLKQYKVEDSLNILQKGLNENYLIILREVTNSLISVSRGYPASTEFIKEIELNLDHIAQRVYQLVLFLNCLPDDDNCFLIRDHISSDIKKLIRIMLKLGVLHDPKTPIETYIQYVANQDPELMPYVLELVDTTFSQANRKLTMPLIDIDIDEVIAGKDFFDELLVEFDDLILFWIHGAHKWKTAIGLNYIIKSNRQDLLEKIDWDKIQNTIFIDQLFSRIEDKSGKIKEMIPLKMFN
;
A
#
# COMPACT_ATOMS: atom_id res chain seq x y z
N LYS A 1 6.28 38.33 2.61
CA LYS A 1 5.41 39.47 2.19
C LYS A 1 4.57 39.09 0.96
N ASP A 2 5.12 38.33 0.04
CA ASP A 2 4.43 38.00 -1.21
C ASP A 2 3.23 37.06 -1.03
N VAL A 3 3.29 36.07 -0.14
CA VAL A 3 2.20 35.10 0.09
C VAL A 3 0.92 35.81 0.54
N HIS A 4 1.02 36.75 1.47
CA HIS A 4 -0.14 37.48 1.98
C HIS A 4 -0.80 38.33 0.88
N ASN A 5 0.02 39.00 0.07
CA ASN A 5 -0.45 39.81 -1.06
C ASN A 5 -1.09 38.97 -2.16
N ILE A 6 -0.49 37.81 -2.50
CA ILE A 6 -1.06 36.87 -3.48
C ILE A 6 -2.40 36.34 -2.99
N ARG A 7 -2.48 35.92 -1.72
CA ARG A 7 -3.73 35.44 -1.12
C ARG A 7 -4.83 36.50 -1.14
N ALA A 8 -4.50 37.72 -0.76
CA ALA A 8 -5.45 38.86 -0.82
C ALA A 8 -5.89 39.16 -2.25
N GLY A 9 -4.97 39.07 -3.22
CA GLY A 9 -5.28 39.18 -4.65
C GLY A 9 -6.23 38.06 -5.13
N LEU A 10 -6.00 36.83 -4.76
CA LEU A 10 -6.86 35.69 -5.10
C LEU A 10 -8.28 35.89 -4.50
N GLN A 11 -8.40 36.30 -3.26
CA GLN A 11 -9.70 36.59 -2.65
C GLN A 11 -10.45 37.73 -3.34
N PHE A 12 -9.73 38.70 -3.91
CA PHE A 12 -10.31 39.76 -4.69
C PHE A 12 -10.78 39.30 -6.07
N LEU A 13 -10.04 38.37 -6.72
CA LEU A 13 -10.35 37.78 -8.02
C LEU A 13 -11.48 36.75 -7.97
N ASP A 14 -11.84 36.25 -6.79
CA ASP A 14 -12.99 35.35 -6.56
C ASP A 14 -14.35 36.07 -6.69
N LYS A 15 -14.36 37.40 -6.91
CA LYS A 15 -15.61 38.14 -7.17
C LYS A 15 -16.12 37.89 -8.59
N PRO A 16 -17.44 38.08 -8.85
CA PRO A 16 -18.12 37.69 -10.11
C PRO A 16 -17.53 38.24 -11.41
N MET A 17 -16.56 39.11 -11.35
CA MET A 17 -15.86 39.66 -12.52
C MET A 17 -14.63 38.86 -12.93
N GLY A 18 -14.50 37.59 -12.50
CA GLY A 18 -13.40 36.66 -12.72
C GLY A 18 -12.56 36.89 -13.98
N ILE A 19 -11.41 37.59 -13.76
CA ILE A 19 -10.43 37.87 -14.83
C ILE A 19 -9.37 36.75 -14.90
N MET A 20 -9.27 35.92 -13.85
CA MET A 20 -8.25 34.86 -13.76
C MET A 20 -8.58 33.72 -14.71
N LYS A 21 -7.63 33.38 -15.59
CA LYS A 21 -7.71 32.20 -16.45
C LYS A 21 -7.46 30.91 -15.68
N ASP A 22 -8.02 29.79 -16.15
CA ASP A 22 -7.83 28.49 -15.49
C ASP A 22 -6.35 28.04 -15.51
N GLU A 23 -5.58 28.38 -16.54
CA GLU A 23 -4.11 28.16 -16.58
C GLU A 23 -3.37 28.84 -15.42
N GLU A 24 -3.77 30.08 -15.07
CA GLU A 24 -3.20 30.81 -13.93
C GLU A 24 -3.63 30.14 -12.60
N LEU A 25 -4.88 29.70 -12.50
CA LEU A 25 -5.40 28.99 -11.34
C LEU A 25 -4.65 27.67 -11.12
N ILE A 26 -4.35 26.93 -12.18
CA ILE A 26 -3.53 25.71 -12.13
C ILE A 26 -2.17 25.99 -11.51
N ASN A 27 -1.49 27.06 -11.91
CA ASN A 27 -0.21 27.45 -11.33
C ASN A 27 -0.32 27.71 -9.81
N PHE A 28 -1.41 28.32 -9.36
CA PHE A 28 -1.64 28.55 -7.92
C PHE A 28 -2.03 27.27 -7.17
N LEU A 29 -2.71 26.32 -7.81
CA LEU A 29 -2.97 25.00 -7.23
C LEU A 29 -1.68 24.20 -6.96
N HIS A 30 -0.60 24.49 -7.67
CA HIS A 30 0.73 23.90 -7.48
C HIS A 30 1.71 24.80 -6.70
N HIS A 31 1.24 25.90 -6.14
CA HIS A 31 2.11 26.84 -5.42
C HIS A 31 2.74 26.21 -4.17
N SER A 32 3.97 26.59 -3.82
CA SER A 32 4.70 26.07 -2.65
C SER A 32 3.99 26.37 -1.30
N SER A 33 3.34 27.55 -1.16
CA SER A 33 2.58 27.89 0.05
C SER A 33 1.22 27.19 0.08
N HIS A 34 0.91 26.55 1.19
CA HIS A 34 -0.37 25.89 1.39
C HIS A 34 -1.55 26.89 1.49
N GLU A 35 -1.34 28.09 2.00
CA GLU A 35 -2.38 29.12 2.10
C GLU A 35 -2.85 29.57 0.70
N ILE A 36 -1.92 29.67 -0.25
CA ILE A 36 -2.25 29.99 -1.65
C ILE A 36 -3.00 28.83 -2.29
N ARG A 37 -2.54 27.59 -2.09
CA ARG A 37 -3.26 26.42 -2.61
C ARG A 37 -4.67 26.29 -2.05
N GLU A 38 -4.87 26.53 -0.74
CA GLU A 38 -6.22 26.51 -0.13
C GLU A 38 -7.17 27.52 -0.77
N GLU A 39 -6.69 28.75 -1.00
CA GLU A 39 -7.51 29.77 -1.63
C GLU A 39 -7.81 29.42 -3.10
N SER A 40 -6.81 28.91 -3.82
CA SER A 40 -6.98 28.43 -5.21
C SER A 40 -7.99 27.28 -5.30
N LEU A 41 -7.98 26.36 -4.34
CA LEU A 41 -8.97 25.27 -4.26
C LEU A 41 -10.41 25.79 -4.04
N ARG A 42 -10.58 26.85 -3.23
CA ARG A 42 -11.90 27.50 -3.06
C ARG A 42 -12.41 28.13 -4.35
N ILE A 43 -11.50 28.71 -5.13
CA ILE A 43 -11.84 29.28 -6.42
C ILE A 43 -12.14 28.17 -7.42
N ALA A 44 -11.32 27.11 -7.48
CA ALA A 44 -11.50 25.97 -8.37
C ALA A 44 -12.84 25.27 -8.15
N ALA A 45 -13.32 25.16 -6.91
CA ALA A 45 -14.61 24.59 -6.56
C ALA A 45 -15.83 25.28 -7.20
N LYS A 46 -15.67 26.55 -7.67
CA LYS A 46 -16.72 27.35 -8.29
C LYS A 46 -16.60 27.38 -9.81
N ARG A 47 -15.57 26.71 -10.37
CA ARG A 47 -15.36 26.65 -11.80
C ARG A 47 -15.96 25.38 -12.37
N ASP A 48 -16.63 25.50 -13.50
CA ASP A 48 -17.18 24.39 -14.26
C ASP A 48 -16.17 23.98 -15.35
N ASN A 49 -14.93 23.60 -14.91
CA ASN A 49 -13.89 23.14 -15.80
C ASN A 49 -13.31 21.80 -15.33
N PRO A 50 -13.64 20.69 -16.00
CA PRO A 50 -13.16 19.35 -15.65
C PRO A 50 -11.64 19.21 -15.64
N GLU A 51 -10.89 20.01 -16.40
CA GLU A 51 -9.42 19.95 -16.42
C GLU A 51 -8.79 20.29 -15.08
N LEU A 52 -9.51 20.98 -14.19
CA LEU A 52 -9.03 21.30 -12.84
C LEU A 52 -9.04 20.09 -11.89
N ILE A 53 -9.82 19.04 -12.18
CA ILE A 53 -10.03 17.91 -11.27
C ILE A 53 -8.71 17.22 -10.92
N ASP A 54 -7.86 16.88 -11.90
CA ASP A 54 -6.58 16.21 -11.65
C ASP A 54 -5.65 17.07 -10.78
N HIS A 55 -5.64 18.39 -10.98
CA HIS A 55 -4.85 19.34 -10.18
C HIS A 55 -5.38 19.49 -8.75
N ILE A 56 -6.71 19.41 -8.57
CA ILE A 56 -7.34 19.38 -7.24
C ILE A 56 -6.99 18.07 -6.52
N ILE A 57 -7.07 16.91 -7.23
CA ILE A 57 -6.72 15.59 -6.68
C ILE A 57 -5.26 15.58 -6.20
N GLY A 58 -4.32 16.22 -6.94
CA GLY A 58 -2.93 16.36 -6.51
C GLY A 58 -2.78 17.01 -5.14
N ASN A 59 -3.71 17.87 -4.73
CA ASN A 59 -3.71 18.53 -3.41
C ASN A 59 -4.19 17.64 -2.26
N LEU A 60 -4.78 16.47 -2.55
CA LEU A 60 -5.10 15.45 -1.54
C LEU A 60 -3.84 14.86 -0.87
N ALA A 61 -2.68 14.95 -1.55
CA ALA A 61 -1.39 14.49 -1.03
C ALA A 61 -0.91 15.27 0.21
N TYR A 62 -1.37 16.49 0.39
CA TYR A 62 -0.87 17.38 1.42
C TYR A 62 -1.85 17.51 2.59
N PRO A 63 -1.45 17.13 3.82
CA PRO A 63 -2.36 17.16 4.98
C PRO A 63 -3.05 18.51 5.22
N LYS A 64 -2.36 19.61 4.91
CA LYS A 64 -2.89 20.97 5.11
C LYS A 64 -3.96 21.36 4.08
N THR A 65 -3.89 20.87 2.85
CA THR A 65 -4.83 21.19 1.77
C THR A 65 -5.84 20.10 1.48
N ALA A 66 -5.63 18.86 1.98
CA ALA A 66 -6.46 17.71 1.67
C ALA A 66 -7.95 17.92 2.00
N MET A 67 -8.27 18.61 3.10
CA MET A 67 -9.67 18.92 3.45
C MET A 67 -10.29 19.86 2.43
N GLN A 68 -9.59 20.93 2.06
CA GLN A 68 -10.08 21.91 1.09
C GLN A 68 -10.16 21.30 -0.31
N ALA A 69 -9.23 20.41 -0.68
CA ALA A 69 -9.29 19.68 -1.95
C ALA A 69 -10.53 18.78 -2.03
N ARG A 70 -10.87 18.04 -0.96
CA ARG A 70 -12.10 17.26 -0.89
C ARG A 70 -13.37 18.11 -1.05
N LEU A 71 -13.40 19.27 -0.39
CA LEU A 71 -14.52 20.20 -0.55
C LEU A 71 -14.59 20.76 -1.97
N ALA A 72 -13.46 21.03 -2.60
CA ALA A 72 -13.42 21.51 -3.97
C ALA A 72 -13.92 20.49 -4.98
N LEU A 73 -13.57 19.21 -4.80
CA LEU A 73 -14.08 18.12 -5.65
C LEU A 73 -15.59 17.97 -5.57
N GLY A 74 -16.22 18.31 -4.44
CA GLY A 74 -17.69 18.32 -4.30
C GLY A 74 -18.40 19.39 -5.15
N GLY A 75 -17.68 20.30 -5.79
CA GLY A 75 -18.22 21.27 -6.74
C GLY A 75 -18.37 20.73 -8.17
N PHE A 76 -17.88 19.52 -8.45
CA PHE A 76 -17.92 18.88 -9.77
C PHE A 76 -18.92 17.72 -9.79
N GLU A 77 -19.28 17.26 -11.00
CA GLU A 77 -20.11 16.10 -11.18
C GLU A 77 -19.44 14.85 -10.57
N GLU A 78 -20.21 14.12 -9.74
CA GLU A 78 -19.68 13.00 -8.94
C GLU A 78 -19.06 11.91 -9.80
N ASP A 79 -19.73 11.49 -10.87
CA ASP A 79 -19.26 10.42 -11.76
C ASP A 79 -17.94 10.78 -12.43
N LEU A 80 -17.77 12.05 -12.79
CA LEU A 80 -16.54 12.56 -13.39
C LEU A 80 -15.39 12.56 -12.38
N VAL A 81 -15.64 12.97 -11.14
CA VAL A 81 -14.65 12.95 -10.06
C VAL A 81 -14.23 11.52 -9.75
N LEU A 82 -15.19 10.60 -9.60
CA LEU A 82 -14.92 9.19 -9.32
C LEU A 82 -14.10 8.52 -10.42
N HIS A 83 -14.39 8.84 -11.70
CA HIS A 83 -13.60 8.37 -12.83
C HIS A 83 -12.12 8.82 -12.74
N ASN A 84 -11.87 10.09 -12.41
CA ASN A 84 -10.51 10.61 -12.29
C ASN A 84 -9.79 10.06 -11.03
N LEU A 85 -10.52 9.86 -9.92
CA LEU A 85 -9.97 9.21 -8.73
C LEU A 85 -9.55 7.77 -9.01
N ASP A 86 -10.39 6.97 -9.69
CA ASP A 86 -10.09 5.59 -10.10
C ASP A 86 -8.85 5.54 -11.00
N LYS A 87 -8.84 6.35 -12.05
CA LYS A 87 -7.72 6.47 -13.01
C LYS A 87 -6.40 6.80 -12.32
N LEU A 88 -6.37 7.80 -11.43
CA LEU A 88 -5.16 8.25 -10.77
C LEU A 88 -4.72 7.32 -9.64
N LEU A 89 -5.63 6.62 -8.98
CA LEU A 89 -5.30 5.65 -7.92
C LEU A 89 -4.47 4.50 -8.46
N PHE A 90 -4.78 4.00 -9.68
CA PHE A 90 -4.13 2.84 -10.29
C PHE A 90 -3.13 3.19 -11.40
N LYS A 91 -2.83 4.46 -11.60
CA LYS A 91 -1.79 4.88 -12.51
C LYS A 91 -0.41 4.48 -11.97
N GLU A 92 0.42 3.82 -12.79
CA GLU A 92 1.72 3.24 -12.40
C GLU A 92 2.68 4.26 -11.77
N ASP A 93 2.73 5.48 -12.31
CA ASP A 93 3.59 6.58 -11.86
C ASP A 93 2.92 7.53 -10.85
N SER A 94 1.72 7.16 -10.34
CA SER A 94 1.03 7.96 -9.33
C SER A 94 1.79 7.96 -8.02
N GLU A 95 2.07 9.15 -7.51
CA GLU A 95 2.81 9.33 -6.26
C GLU A 95 2.07 8.73 -5.06
N PHE A 96 2.81 8.06 -4.18
CA PHE A 96 2.27 7.43 -2.97
C PHE A 96 1.37 8.38 -2.13
N PRO A 97 1.73 9.67 -1.86
CA PRO A 97 0.87 10.56 -1.10
C PRO A 97 -0.47 10.87 -1.78
N ILE A 98 -0.48 10.94 -3.11
CA ILE A 98 -1.70 11.16 -3.91
C ILE A 98 -2.61 9.95 -3.77
N ARG A 99 -2.09 8.74 -3.96
CA ARG A 99 -2.85 7.50 -3.81
C ARG A 99 -3.49 7.39 -2.43
N MET A 100 -2.74 7.69 -1.37
CA MET A 100 -3.25 7.73 0.01
C MET A 100 -4.36 8.78 0.19
N GLY A 101 -4.20 9.95 -0.43
CA GLY A 101 -5.20 11.01 -0.42
C GLY A 101 -6.49 10.60 -1.11
N ILE A 102 -6.40 9.94 -2.27
CA ILE A 102 -7.53 9.41 -3.04
C ILE A 102 -8.32 8.37 -2.21
N ILE A 103 -7.64 7.38 -1.64
CA ILE A 103 -8.28 6.32 -0.83
C ILE A 103 -9.09 6.93 0.33
N ARG A 104 -8.56 7.97 0.97
CA ARG A 104 -9.25 8.68 2.05
C ARG A 104 -10.40 9.56 1.54
N CYS A 105 -10.27 10.07 0.32
CA CYS A 105 -11.29 10.90 -0.32
C CYS A 105 -12.54 10.08 -0.69
N LEU A 106 -12.38 8.83 -1.12
CA LEU A 106 -13.47 7.95 -1.53
C LEU A 106 -14.53 7.75 -0.44
N LYS A 107 -14.19 7.92 0.84
CA LYS A 107 -15.15 7.78 1.98
C LYS A 107 -16.31 8.79 1.96
N GLN A 108 -16.26 9.83 1.15
CA GLN A 108 -17.27 10.87 1.09
C GLN A 108 -18.28 10.71 -0.08
N TYR A 109 -18.05 9.74 -0.95
CA TYR A 109 -18.89 9.47 -2.13
C TYR A 109 -19.90 8.36 -1.85
N LYS A 110 -20.76 8.07 -2.84
CA LYS A 110 -21.73 6.97 -2.73
C LYS A 110 -21.02 5.66 -2.39
N VAL A 111 -21.63 4.92 -1.47
CA VAL A 111 -21.02 3.70 -0.91
C VAL A 111 -20.67 2.70 -1.99
N GLU A 112 -21.57 2.47 -2.94
CA GLU A 112 -21.45 1.47 -3.99
C GLU A 112 -20.26 1.76 -4.92
N ASP A 113 -20.16 3.00 -5.40
CA ASP A 113 -19.07 3.45 -6.29
C ASP A 113 -17.72 3.43 -5.58
N SER A 114 -17.70 3.89 -4.31
CA SER A 114 -16.49 3.86 -3.48
C SER A 114 -16.01 2.44 -3.21
N LEU A 115 -16.93 1.49 -2.93
CA LEU A 115 -16.58 0.08 -2.72
C LEU A 115 -15.98 -0.54 -3.97
N ASN A 116 -16.56 -0.27 -5.16
CA ASN A 116 -16.07 -0.79 -6.43
C ASN A 116 -14.64 -0.33 -6.74
N ILE A 117 -14.30 0.93 -6.45
CA ILE A 117 -12.94 1.44 -6.65
C ILE A 117 -11.99 0.84 -5.60
N LEU A 118 -12.39 0.82 -4.32
CA LEU A 118 -11.55 0.33 -3.24
C LEU A 118 -11.24 -1.16 -3.35
N GLN A 119 -12.18 -1.99 -3.84
CA GLN A 119 -11.95 -3.44 -4.05
C GLN A 119 -10.80 -3.71 -5.00
N LYS A 120 -10.67 -2.95 -6.10
CA LYS A 120 -9.52 -3.07 -7.02
C LYS A 120 -8.19 -2.86 -6.29
N GLY A 121 -8.18 -2.02 -5.24
CA GLY A 121 -7.00 -1.74 -4.43
C GLY A 121 -6.59 -2.87 -3.49
N LEU A 122 -7.38 -3.94 -3.34
CA LEU A 122 -6.99 -5.10 -2.54
C LEU A 122 -5.90 -5.95 -3.20
N ASN A 123 -5.70 -5.80 -4.52
CA ASN A 123 -4.59 -6.44 -5.25
C ASN A 123 -3.25 -5.69 -5.11
N GLU A 124 -3.20 -4.66 -4.28
CA GLU A 124 -2.03 -3.79 -4.13
C GLU A 124 -0.86 -4.51 -3.42
N ASN A 125 0.33 -4.34 -3.98
CA ASN A 125 1.55 -4.93 -3.43
C ASN A 125 2.13 -4.12 -2.26
N TYR A 126 1.91 -2.80 -2.23
CA TYR A 126 2.37 -1.93 -1.15
C TYR A 126 1.47 -2.07 0.09
N LEU A 127 1.99 -2.72 1.15
CA LEU A 127 1.21 -3.02 2.37
C LEU A 127 0.59 -1.79 3.04
N ILE A 128 1.22 -0.62 2.92
CA ILE A 128 0.69 0.62 3.50
C ILE A 128 -0.58 1.05 2.74
N ILE A 129 -0.57 0.94 1.41
CA ILE A 129 -1.76 1.23 0.58
C ILE A 129 -2.83 0.18 0.83
N LEU A 130 -2.48 -1.10 0.78
CA LEU A 130 -3.42 -2.20 1.06
C LEU A 130 -4.11 -2.04 2.42
N ARG A 131 -3.36 -1.65 3.46
CA ARG A 131 -3.91 -1.36 4.79
C ARG A 131 -4.90 -0.18 4.77
N GLU A 132 -4.58 0.91 4.07
CA GLU A 132 -5.46 2.08 3.98
C GLU A 132 -6.72 1.75 3.17
N VAL A 133 -6.60 0.99 2.09
CA VAL A 133 -7.73 0.46 1.31
C VAL A 133 -8.65 -0.36 2.22
N THR A 134 -8.10 -1.33 2.95
CA THR A 134 -8.87 -2.18 3.89
C THR A 134 -9.59 -1.34 4.95
N ASN A 135 -8.91 -0.37 5.56
CA ASN A 135 -9.53 0.51 6.55
C ASN A 135 -10.64 1.38 5.94
N SER A 136 -10.47 1.79 4.69
CA SER A 136 -11.47 2.58 3.97
C SER A 136 -12.68 1.73 3.58
N LEU A 137 -12.46 0.50 3.12
CA LEU A 137 -13.53 -0.48 2.87
C LEU A 137 -14.39 -0.70 4.11
N ILE A 138 -13.77 -0.97 5.27
CA ILE A 138 -14.49 -1.15 6.53
C ILE A 138 -15.27 0.11 6.91
N SER A 139 -14.68 1.29 6.69
CA SER A 139 -15.36 2.55 7.02
C SER A 139 -16.56 2.82 6.13
N VAL A 140 -16.45 2.52 4.82
CA VAL A 140 -17.51 2.76 3.82
C VAL A 140 -18.60 1.70 3.92
N SER A 141 -18.26 0.43 4.20
CA SER A 141 -19.23 -0.67 4.30
C SER A 141 -20.08 -0.64 5.58
N ARG A 142 -19.72 0.19 6.56
CA ARG A 142 -20.49 0.29 7.82
C ARG A 142 -21.92 0.69 7.57
N GLY A 143 -22.87 -0.24 7.91
CA GLY A 143 -24.30 0.00 7.76
C GLY A 143 -24.84 -0.20 6.34
N TYR A 144 -23.98 -0.59 5.40
CA TYR A 144 -24.39 -0.98 4.06
C TYR A 144 -24.49 -2.51 3.97
N PRO A 145 -25.61 -3.07 3.53
CA PRO A 145 -25.76 -4.50 3.36
C PRO A 145 -24.82 -4.97 2.26
N ALA A 146 -23.86 -5.82 2.62
CA ALA A 146 -22.92 -6.39 1.65
C ALA A 146 -23.66 -7.23 0.61
N SER A 147 -23.48 -6.92 -0.68
CA SER A 147 -24.01 -7.76 -1.76
C SER A 147 -23.25 -9.09 -1.82
N THR A 148 -23.89 -10.11 -2.39
CA THR A 148 -23.23 -11.42 -2.58
C THR A 148 -21.99 -11.31 -3.46
N GLU A 149 -22.03 -10.43 -4.47
CA GLU A 149 -20.88 -10.15 -5.34
C GLU A 149 -19.75 -9.50 -4.60
N PHE A 150 -20.04 -8.51 -3.77
CA PHE A 150 -19.03 -7.86 -2.93
C PHE A 150 -18.33 -8.88 -2.00
N ILE A 151 -19.10 -9.76 -1.36
CA ILE A 151 -18.52 -10.80 -0.48
C ILE A 151 -17.61 -11.75 -1.26
N LYS A 152 -18.03 -12.21 -2.44
CA LYS A 152 -17.21 -13.09 -3.29
C LYS A 152 -15.88 -12.44 -3.69
N GLU A 153 -15.90 -11.17 -4.06
CA GLU A 153 -14.68 -10.43 -4.39
C GLU A 153 -13.75 -10.30 -3.19
N ILE A 154 -14.28 -10.08 -1.99
CA ILE A 154 -13.49 -10.05 -0.76
C ILE A 154 -12.88 -11.43 -0.49
N GLU A 155 -13.62 -12.52 -0.69
CA GLU A 155 -13.12 -13.90 -0.52
C GLU A 155 -11.97 -14.20 -1.49
N LEU A 156 -12.08 -13.84 -2.76
CA LEU A 156 -10.99 -14.00 -3.73
C LEU A 156 -9.74 -13.20 -3.33
N ASN A 157 -9.93 -11.98 -2.85
CA ASN A 157 -8.80 -11.16 -2.37
C ASN A 157 -8.18 -11.72 -1.08
N LEU A 158 -8.96 -12.36 -0.21
CA LEU A 158 -8.43 -13.07 0.95
C LEU A 158 -7.51 -14.22 0.53
N ASP A 159 -7.86 -15.00 -0.50
CA ASP A 159 -7.02 -16.06 -1.03
C ASP A 159 -5.67 -15.51 -1.51
N HIS A 160 -5.67 -14.42 -2.28
CA HIS A 160 -4.42 -13.78 -2.73
C HIS A 160 -3.57 -13.26 -1.57
N ILE A 161 -4.20 -12.69 -0.54
CA ILE A 161 -3.46 -12.21 0.64
C ILE A 161 -2.93 -13.40 1.44
N ALA A 162 -3.71 -14.47 1.59
CA ALA A 162 -3.27 -15.71 2.22
C ALA A 162 -2.06 -16.29 1.50
N GLN A 163 -2.09 -16.42 0.17
CA GLN A 163 -0.96 -16.89 -0.63
C GLN A 163 0.31 -16.08 -0.34
N ARG A 164 0.20 -14.76 -0.23
CA ARG A 164 1.35 -13.90 0.13
C ARG A 164 1.87 -14.20 1.55
N VAL A 165 0.98 -14.48 2.51
CA VAL A 165 1.40 -14.84 3.88
C VAL A 165 2.09 -16.20 3.88
N TYR A 166 1.53 -17.22 3.21
CA TYR A 166 2.16 -18.53 3.06
C TYR A 166 3.56 -18.40 2.48
N GLN A 167 3.71 -17.63 1.39
CA GLN A 167 5.00 -17.38 0.76
C GLN A 167 6.02 -16.75 1.73
N LEU A 168 5.59 -15.80 2.55
CA LEU A 168 6.46 -15.15 3.54
C LEU A 168 6.79 -16.06 4.73
N VAL A 169 5.86 -16.91 5.17
CA VAL A 169 6.11 -17.90 6.24
C VAL A 169 7.11 -18.95 5.76
N LEU A 170 6.95 -19.48 4.54
CA LEU A 170 7.91 -20.38 3.92
C LEU A 170 9.30 -19.75 3.80
N PHE A 171 9.36 -18.48 3.37
CA PHE A 171 10.62 -17.74 3.30
C PHE A 171 11.26 -17.57 4.69
N LEU A 172 10.47 -17.22 5.70
CA LEU A 172 10.95 -17.10 7.07
C LEU A 172 11.54 -18.41 7.59
N ASN A 173 10.90 -19.54 7.27
CA ASN A 173 11.33 -20.88 7.67
C ASN A 173 12.63 -21.35 6.95
N CYS A 174 12.84 -20.90 5.71
CA CYS A 174 14.04 -21.24 4.93
C CYS A 174 15.24 -20.31 5.22
N LEU A 175 15.06 -19.26 6.03
CA LEU A 175 16.15 -18.33 6.33
C LEU A 175 17.26 -19.05 7.09
N PRO A 176 18.53 -18.91 6.64
CA PRO A 176 19.68 -19.40 7.40
C PRO A 176 19.72 -18.81 8.83
N ASP A 177 20.24 -19.59 9.76
CA ASP A 177 20.52 -19.10 11.11
C ASP A 177 21.84 -18.31 11.12
N ASP A 178 21.78 -17.12 10.53
CA ASP A 178 22.89 -16.21 10.30
C ASP A 178 22.47 -14.79 10.70
N ASP A 179 23.33 -14.09 11.41
CA ASP A 179 23.13 -12.70 11.85
C ASP A 179 22.88 -11.76 10.65
N ASN A 180 23.40 -12.07 9.47
CA ASN A 180 23.16 -11.30 8.26
C ASN A 180 21.69 -11.36 7.81
N CYS A 181 20.93 -12.37 8.24
CA CYS A 181 19.49 -12.53 7.96
C CYS A 181 18.59 -11.70 8.89
N PHE A 182 19.13 -11.05 9.93
CA PHE A 182 18.34 -10.36 10.95
C PHE A 182 17.34 -9.35 10.33
N LEU A 183 17.80 -8.48 9.43
CA LEU A 183 16.93 -7.48 8.78
C LEU A 183 15.86 -8.11 7.90
N ILE A 184 16.18 -9.20 7.22
CA ILE A 184 15.24 -9.95 6.38
C ILE A 184 14.18 -10.56 7.29
N ARG A 185 14.58 -11.26 8.34
CA ARG A 185 13.71 -11.91 9.33
C ARG A 185 12.75 -10.92 9.97
N ASP A 186 13.26 -9.78 10.46
CA ASP A 186 12.45 -8.72 11.08
C ASP A 186 11.43 -8.14 10.10
N HIS A 187 11.86 -7.84 8.87
CA HIS A 187 10.98 -7.29 7.85
C HIS A 187 9.87 -8.26 7.44
N ILE A 188 10.22 -9.53 7.18
CA ILE A 188 9.25 -10.58 6.82
C ILE A 188 8.25 -10.79 7.97
N SER A 189 8.73 -10.92 9.20
CA SER A 189 7.86 -11.09 10.38
C SER A 189 6.90 -9.91 10.56
N SER A 190 7.39 -8.68 10.31
CA SER A 190 6.55 -7.48 10.33
C SER A 190 5.47 -7.50 9.23
N ASP A 191 5.82 -7.95 8.03
CA ASP A 191 4.89 -8.00 6.90
C ASP A 191 3.84 -9.10 7.09
N ILE A 192 4.21 -10.28 7.61
CA ILE A 192 3.27 -11.35 8.00
C ILE A 192 2.23 -10.80 8.97
N LYS A 193 2.66 -10.15 10.07
CA LYS A 193 1.75 -9.57 11.07
C LYS A 193 0.78 -8.55 10.47
N LYS A 194 1.25 -7.72 9.52
CA LYS A 194 0.40 -6.74 8.83
C LYS A 194 -0.63 -7.40 7.92
N LEU A 195 -0.22 -8.43 7.17
CA LEU A 195 -1.11 -9.15 6.26
C LEU A 195 -2.17 -9.95 7.02
N ILE A 196 -1.81 -10.66 8.09
CA ILE A 196 -2.78 -11.35 8.97
C ILE A 196 -3.81 -10.35 9.53
N ARG A 197 -3.36 -9.17 9.97
CA ARG A 197 -4.27 -8.11 10.41
C ARG A 197 -5.25 -7.68 9.31
N ILE A 198 -4.79 -7.58 8.08
CA ILE A 198 -5.62 -7.24 6.92
C ILE A 198 -6.62 -8.36 6.65
N MET A 199 -6.18 -9.62 6.66
CA MET A 199 -7.04 -10.80 6.48
C MET A 199 -8.17 -10.84 7.51
N LEU A 200 -7.85 -10.67 8.79
CA LEU A 200 -8.85 -10.63 9.86
C LEU A 200 -9.87 -9.50 9.64
N LYS A 201 -9.42 -8.32 9.23
CA LYS A 201 -10.30 -7.18 8.93
C LYS A 201 -11.24 -7.45 7.77
N LEU A 202 -10.73 -8.06 6.71
CA LEU A 202 -11.53 -8.40 5.53
C LEU A 202 -12.53 -9.52 5.83
N GLY A 203 -12.12 -10.53 6.58
CA GLY A 203 -12.98 -11.66 6.92
C GLY A 203 -14.23 -11.30 7.73
N VAL A 204 -14.18 -10.20 8.49
CA VAL A 204 -15.34 -9.73 9.28
C VAL A 204 -16.10 -8.57 8.64
N LEU A 205 -15.84 -8.24 7.38
CA LEU A 205 -16.53 -7.14 6.70
C LEU A 205 -18.04 -7.27 6.66
N HIS A 206 -18.56 -8.50 6.63
CA HIS A 206 -20.00 -8.78 6.67
C HIS A 206 -20.63 -8.66 8.07
N ASP A 207 -19.81 -8.64 9.12
CA ASP A 207 -20.27 -8.41 10.49
C ASP A 207 -19.61 -7.18 11.14
N PRO A 208 -20.13 -5.98 10.87
CA PRO A 208 -19.54 -4.73 11.36
C PRO A 208 -19.61 -4.55 12.89
N LYS A 209 -20.31 -5.44 13.61
CA LYS A 209 -20.42 -5.39 15.08
C LYS A 209 -19.24 -6.09 15.76
N THR A 210 -18.53 -6.95 15.06
CA THR A 210 -17.37 -7.66 15.60
C THR A 210 -16.28 -6.67 16.03
N PRO A 211 -15.80 -6.72 17.28
CA PRO A 211 -14.75 -5.82 17.79
C PRO A 211 -13.36 -6.26 17.29
N ILE A 212 -13.17 -6.26 15.99
CA ILE A 212 -12.00 -6.84 15.30
C ILE A 212 -10.65 -6.32 15.82
N GLU A 213 -10.58 -5.06 16.23
CA GLU A 213 -9.32 -4.48 16.75
C GLU A 213 -8.85 -5.18 18.04
N THR A 214 -9.78 -5.69 18.86
CA THR A 214 -9.46 -6.49 20.06
C THR A 214 -8.79 -7.81 19.66
N TYR A 215 -9.36 -8.53 18.70
CA TYR A 215 -8.79 -9.80 18.20
C TYR A 215 -7.45 -9.60 17.53
N ILE A 216 -7.28 -8.50 16.79
CA ILE A 216 -5.99 -8.12 16.20
C ILE A 216 -4.92 -7.88 17.27
N GLN A 217 -5.29 -7.32 18.44
CA GLN A 217 -4.36 -7.16 19.56
C GLN A 217 -3.97 -8.50 20.16
N TYR A 218 -4.90 -9.46 20.26
CA TYR A 218 -4.60 -10.81 20.74
C TYR A 218 -3.55 -11.50 19.86
N VAL A 219 -3.74 -11.45 18.52
CA VAL A 219 -2.75 -11.99 17.58
C VAL A 219 -1.41 -11.24 17.67
N ALA A 220 -1.43 -9.91 17.80
CA ALA A 220 -0.21 -9.11 17.89
C ALA A 220 0.63 -9.44 19.13
N ASN A 221 -0.03 -9.73 20.25
CA ASN A 221 0.62 -10.05 21.52
C ASN A 221 1.02 -11.52 21.62
N GLN A 222 0.52 -12.38 20.73
CA GLN A 222 0.71 -13.84 20.76
C GLN A 222 0.40 -14.43 22.13
N ASP A 223 -0.69 -13.96 22.76
CA ASP A 223 -1.11 -14.41 24.08
C ASP A 223 -1.81 -15.79 23.98
N PRO A 224 -1.21 -16.87 24.53
CA PRO A 224 -1.76 -18.22 24.40
C PRO A 224 -3.16 -18.37 25.00
N GLU A 225 -3.51 -17.57 26.00
CA GLU A 225 -4.84 -17.63 26.65
C GLU A 225 -5.92 -16.97 25.77
N LEU A 226 -5.53 -16.02 24.91
CA LEU A 226 -6.46 -15.24 24.07
C LEU A 226 -6.54 -15.77 22.63
N MET A 227 -5.56 -16.54 22.17
CA MET A 227 -5.54 -17.11 20.81
C MET A 227 -6.76 -17.97 20.49
N PRO A 228 -7.30 -18.83 21.42
CA PRO A 228 -8.52 -19.60 21.14
C PRO A 228 -9.71 -18.74 20.72
N TYR A 229 -9.86 -17.54 21.27
CA TYR A 229 -10.93 -16.62 20.86
C TYR A 229 -10.77 -16.09 19.43
N VAL A 230 -9.54 -15.93 18.97
CA VAL A 230 -9.27 -15.53 17.58
C VAL A 230 -9.61 -16.69 16.64
N LEU A 231 -9.22 -17.90 17.00
CA LEU A 231 -9.54 -19.10 16.21
C LEU A 231 -11.06 -19.31 16.13
N GLU A 232 -11.79 -19.15 17.24
CA GLU A 232 -13.25 -19.21 17.27
C GLU A 232 -13.89 -18.12 16.36
N LEU A 233 -13.35 -16.91 16.39
CA LEU A 233 -13.79 -15.84 15.48
C LEU A 233 -13.65 -16.27 14.02
N VAL A 234 -12.49 -16.78 13.62
CA VAL A 234 -12.23 -17.23 12.26
C VAL A 234 -13.15 -18.41 11.90
N ASP A 235 -13.33 -19.37 12.84
CA ASP A 235 -14.21 -20.52 12.62
C ASP A 235 -15.68 -20.14 12.39
N THR A 236 -16.15 -19.11 13.08
CA THR A 236 -17.56 -18.70 13.03
C THR A 236 -17.88 -17.68 11.94
N THR A 237 -16.90 -16.86 11.54
CA THR A 237 -17.13 -15.73 10.62
C THR A 237 -16.62 -15.97 9.20
N PHE A 238 -15.58 -16.78 9.01
CA PHE A 238 -15.00 -16.98 7.68
C PHE A 238 -15.73 -18.10 6.93
N SER A 239 -15.76 -18.01 5.60
CA SER A 239 -16.22 -19.12 4.76
C SER A 239 -15.33 -20.34 4.97
N GLN A 240 -15.85 -21.54 4.66
CA GLN A 240 -15.09 -22.79 4.85
C GLN A 240 -13.75 -22.78 4.09
N ALA A 241 -13.70 -22.19 2.92
CA ALA A 241 -12.47 -22.06 2.13
C ALA A 241 -11.47 -21.14 2.81
N ASN A 242 -11.87 -19.91 3.11
CA ASN A 242 -11.01 -18.91 3.76
C ASN A 242 -10.55 -19.33 5.16
N ARG A 243 -11.39 -20.05 5.90
CA ARG A 243 -11.04 -20.60 7.21
C ARG A 243 -9.88 -21.57 7.11
N LYS A 244 -9.93 -22.53 6.16
CA LYS A 244 -8.83 -23.49 5.94
C LYS A 244 -7.49 -22.81 5.63
N LEU A 245 -7.52 -21.69 4.89
CA LEU A 245 -6.34 -20.93 4.57
C LEU A 245 -5.84 -20.06 5.72
N THR A 246 -6.74 -19.55 6.56
CA THR A 246 -6.41 -18.56 7.58
C THR A 246 -6.00 -19.19 8.90
N MET A 247 -6.61 -20.30 9.32
CA MET A 247 -6.35 -20.95 10.62
C MET A 247 -4.87 -21.27 10.83
N PRO A 248 -4.15 -21.92 9.89
CA PRO A 248 -2.72 -22.22 10.07
C PRO A 248 -1.83 -20.99 10.20
N LEU A 249 -2.30 -19.84 9.69
CA LEU A 249 -1.53 -18.58 9.71
C LEU A 249 -1.72 -17.80 11.03
N ILE A 250 -2.80 -18.04 11.76
CA ILE A 250 -3.07 -17.35 13.04
C ILE A 250 -2.14 -17.86 14.13
N ASP A 251 -2.01 -19.18 14.26
CA ASP A 251 -1.13 -19.83 15.25
C ASP A 251 0.26 -20.15 14.67
N ILE A 252 0.49 -19.85 13.40
CA ILE A 252 1.70 -20.12 12.61
C ILE A 252 2.21 -21.55 12.85
N ASP A 253 1.35 -22.52 12.55
CA ASP A 253 1.75 -23.92 12.48
C ASP A 253 2.51 -24.16 11.18
N ILE A 254 3.85 -24.28 11.29
CA ILE A 254 4.73 -24.45 10.13
C ILE A 254 4.42 -25.72 9.34
N ASP A 255 4.07 -26.80 10.01
CA ASP A 255 3.78 -28.08 9.35
C ASP A 255 2.47 -27.97 8.55
N GLU A 256 1.45 -27.31 9.10
CA GLU A 256 0.19 -27.02 8.41
C GLU A 256 0.40 -26.01 7.25
N VAL A 257 1.25 -25.01 7.43
CA VAL A 257 1.59 -24.06 6.36
C VAL A 257 2.33 -24.78 5.22
N ILE A 258 3.27 -25.66 5.53
CA ILE A 258 3.98 -26.47 4.52
C ILE A 258 2.99 -27.40 3.80
N ALA A 259 2.09 -28.05 4.52
CA ALA A 259 1.02 -28.86 3.93
C ALA A 259 0.06 -28.01 3.07
N GLY A 260 -0.18 -26.76 3.49
CA GLY A 260 -1.02 -25.82 2.78
C GLY A 260 -0.47 -25.32 1.45
N LYS A 261 0.82 -25.58 1.12
CA LYS A 261 1.39 -25.26 -0.21
C LYS A 261 0.60 -25.91 -1.35
N ASP A 262 -0.06 -27.02 -1.10
CA ASP A 262 -0.87 -27.72 -2.11
C ASP A 262 -2.15 -26.95 -2.49
N PHE A 263 -2.51 -25.89 -1.75
CA PHE A 263 -3.59 -24.98 -2.13
C PHE A 263 -3.17 -23.95 -3.19
N PHE A 264 -1.86 -23.76 -3.40
CA PHE A 264 -1.33 -22.72 -4.28
C PHE A 264 -0.28 -23.31 -5.23
N ASP A 265 -0.54 -23.26 -6.52
CA ASP A 265 0.27 -23.89 -7.57
C ASP A 265 1.69 -23.29 -7.74
N GLU A 266 1.96 -22.08 -7.19
CA GLU A 266 3.16 -21.30 -7.50
C GLU A 266 3.89 -20.76 -6.25
N LEU A 267 3.97 -21.53 -5.17
CA LEU A 267 4.77 -21.11 -4.01
C LEU A 267 6.24 -21.50 -4.21
N LEU A 268 7.12 -20.52 -4.06
CA LEU A 268 8.57 -20.75 -4.00
C LEU A 268 8.93 -21.34 -2.63
N VAL A 269 9.80 -22.34 -2.60
CA VAL A 269 10.21 -23.05 -1.37
C VAL A 269 11.71 -22.97 -1.11
N GLU A 270 12.52 -22.73 -2.15
CA GLU A 270 13.97 -22.65 -2.02
C GLU A 270 14.40 -21.23 -1.66
N PHE A 271 15.33 -21.13 -0.70
CA PHE A 271 15.80 -19.82 -0.20
C PHE A 271 16.37 -18.92 -1.31
N ASP A 272 17.13 -19.50 -2.24
CA ASP A 272 17.77 -18.76 -3.32
C ASP A 272 16.73 -18.12 -4.28
N ASP A 273 15.68 -18.84 -4.60
CA ASP A 273 14.59 -18.33 -5.44
C ASP A 273 13.78 -17.27 -4.70
N LEU A 274 13.53 -17.49 -3.40
CA LEU A 274 12.81 -16.58 -2.53
C LEU A 274 13.52 -15.24 -2.36
N ILE A 275 14.83 -15.25 -2.12
CA ILE A 275 15.61 -14.01 -1.95
C ILE A 275 15.68 -13.23 -3.26
N LEU A 276 15.84 -13.91 -4.40
CA LEU A 276 15.85 -13.26 -5.71
C LEU A 276 14.48 -12.66 -6.04
N PHE A 277 13.39 -13.42 -5.82
CA PHE A 277 12.03 -12.90 -5.98
C PHE A 277 11.80 -11.65 -5.12
N TRP A 278 12.27 -11.68 -3.87
CA TRP A 278 12.13 -10.58 -2.93
C TRP A 278 12.93 -9.33 -3.34
N ILE A 279 14.14 -9.51 -3.89
CA ILE A 279 15.00 -8.43 -4.41
C ILE A 279 14.40 -7.80 -5.67
N HIS A 280 13.85 -8.60 -6.58
CA HIS A 280 13.24 -8.12 -7.83
C HIS A 280 11.84 -7.51 -7.63
N GLY A 281 11.26 -7.63 -6.44
CA GLY A 281 10.01 -6.96 -6.10
C GLY A 281 10.15 -5.44 -6.13
N ALA A 282 9.07 -4.73 -6.48
CA ALA A 282 9.07 -3.27 -6.67
C ALA A 282 9.40 -2.43 -5.41
N HIS A 283 9.67 -3.06 -4.28
CA HIS A 283 9.87 -2.38 -3.01
C HIS A 283 11.35 -2.08 -2.73
N LYS A 284 11.76 -0.84 -2.97
CA LYS A 284 13.15 -0.33 -2.85
C LYS A 284 13.89 -0.76 -1.57
N TRP A 285 13.19 -0.82 -0.45
CA TRP A 285 13.73 -1.20 0.85
C TRP A 285 14.03 -2.69 0.94
N LYS A 286 13.14 -3.53 0.42
CA LYS A 286 13.34 -4.99 0.33
C LYS A 286 14.53 -5.33 -0.54
N THR A 287 14.64 -4.69 -1.70
CA THR A 287 15.79 -4.81 -2.60
C THR A 287 17.09 -4.48 -1.88
N ALA A 288 17.15 -3.33 -1.18
CA ALA A 288 18.36 -2.92 -0.46
C ALA A 288 18.75 -3.91 0.65
N ILE A 289 17.79 -4.41 1.42
CA ILE A 289 18.03 -5.40 2.49
C ILE A 289 18.53 -6.72 1.91
N GLY A 290 17.89 -7.22 0.84
CA GLY A 290 18.30 -8.46 0.18
C GLY A 290 19.67 -8.37 -0.45
N LEU A 291 19.99 -7.28 -1.14
CA LEU A 291 21.32 -7.02 -1.68
C LEU A 291 22.38 -6.94 -0.56
N ASN A 292 22.06 -6.27 0.56
CA ASN A 292 22.97 -6.20 1.71
C ASN A 292 23.28 -7.60 2.28
N TYR A 293 22.28 -8.48 2.35
CA TYR A 293 22.49 -9.87 2.76
C TYR A 293 23.42 -10.61 1.79
N ILE A 294 23.12 -10.59 0.48
CA ILE A 294 23.92 -11.28 -0.54
C ILE A 294 25.39 -10.84 -0.49
N ILE A 295 25.62 -9.52 -0.38
CA ILE A 295 26.96 -8.94 -0.33
C ILE A 295 27.70 -9.35 0.95
N LYS A 296 27.05 -9.24 2.11
CA LYS A 296 27.67 -9.57 3.41
C LYS A 296 27.96 -11.06 3.57
N SER A 297 27.07 -11.90 3.04
CA SER A 297 27.22 -13.35 3.05
C SER A 297 28.12 -13.87 1.92
N ASN A 298 28.68 -12.97 1.10
CA ASN A 298 29.58 -13.28 -0.03
C ASN A 298 28.98 -14.30 -1.02
N ARG A 299 27.64 -14.23 -1.26
CA ARG A 299 26.91 -15.12 -2.18
C ARG A 299 27.05 -14.61 -3.63
N GLN A 300 28.25 -14.82 -4.21
CA GLN A 300 28.56 -14.46 -5.60
C GLN A 300 27.63 -15.17 -6.59
N ASP A 301 27.29 -16.43 -6.29
CA ASP A 301 26.35 -17.25 -7.04
C ASP A 301 24.96 -16.61 -7.21
N LEU A 302 24.51 -15.89 -6.18
CA LEU A 302 23.24 -15.15 -6.24
C LEU A 302 23.40 -13.80 -6.95
N LEU A 303 24.54 -13.12 -6.81
CA LEU A 303 24.80 -11.87 -7.56
C LEU A 303 24.75 -12.08 -9.07
N GLU A 304 25.25 -13.23 -9.57
CA GLU A 304 25.19 -13.60 -11.01
C GLU A 304 23.76 -13.80 -11.53
N LYS A 305 22.83 -14.18 -10.64
CA LYS A 305 21.43 -14.44 -10.99
C LYS A 305 20.54 -13.19 -10.91
N ILE A 306 21.08 -12.05 -10.43
CA ILE A 306 20.28 -10.84 -10.29
C ILE A 306 20.00 -10.22 -11.67
N ASP A 307 18.73 -10.00 -11.94
CA ASP A 307 18.29 -9.18 -13.07
C ASP A 307 18.39 -7.69 -12.71
N TRP A 308 19.55 -7.11 -13.01
CA TRP A 308 19.87 -5.73 -12.68
C TRP A 308 19.00 -4.69 -13.42
N ASP A 309 18.29 -5.10 -14.47
CA ASP A 309 17.38 -4.19 -15.19
C ASP A 309 16.07 -3.98 -14.41
N LYS A 310 15.71 -4.91 -13.55
CA LYS A 310 14.57 -4.77 -12.62
C LYS A 310 14.89 -3.95 -11.38
N ILE A 311 16.17 -3.68 -11.11
CA ILE A 311 16.58 -2.97 -9.92
C ILE A 311 16.62 -1.46 -10.19
N GLN A 312 15.73 -0.73 -9.52
CA GLN A 312 15.76 0.73 -9.55
C GLN A 312 16.86 1.24 -8.61
N ASN A 313 17.79 2.02 -9.14
CA ASN A 313 18.79 2.67 -8.32
C ASN A 313 18.12 3.67 -7.36
N THR A 314 18.52 3.65 -6.10
CA THR A 314 17.99 4.49 -5.05
C THR A 314 19.10 4.93 -4.12
N ILE A 315 18.89 5.99 -3.38
CA ILE A 315 19.85 6.51 -2.40
C ILE A 315 20.29 5.43 -1.37
N PHE A 316 19.42 4.46 -1.07
CA PHE A 316 19.77 3.34 -0.16
C PHE A 316 20.72 2.34 -0.82
N ILE A 317 20.50 2.05 -2.10
CA ILE A 317 21.36 1.16 -2.90
C ILE A 317 22.69 1.84 -3.16
N ASP A 318 22.71 3.12 -3.50
CA ASP A 318 23.94 3.91 -3.64
C ASP A 318 24.76 3.90 -2.36
N GLN A 319 24.13 4.13 -1.21
CA GLN A 319 24.80 4.07 0.09
C GLN A 319 25.31 2.67 0.44
N LEU A 320 24.56 1.62 0.07
CA LEU A 320 25.01 0.25 0.23
C LEU A 320 26.28 0.00 -0.57
N PHE A 321 26.26 0.34 -1.86
CA PHE A 321 27.40 0.09 -2.74
C PHE A 321 28.64 0.93 -2.41
N SER A 322 28.44 2.17 -1.93
CA SER A 322 29.55 3.02 -1.47
C SER A 322 30.28 2.47 -0.22
N ARG A 323 29.62 1.59 0.56
CA ARG A 323 30.15 1.00 1.79
C ARG A 323 30.65 -0.43 1.62
N ILE A 324 30.66 -0.98 0.42
CA ILE A 324 31.16 -2.33 0.18
C ILE A 324 32.66 -2.35 0.46
N GLU A 325 33.03 -3.05 1.54
CA GLU A 325 34.40 -3.45 1.83
C GLU A 325 34.73 -4.72 1.05
N ASP A 326 34.94 -4.58 -0.25
CA ASP A 326 35.29 -5.71 -1.10
C ASP A 326 36.83 -5.92 -1.11
N LYS A 327 37.31 -6.75 -0.16
CA LYS A 327 38.73 -7.09 -0.06
C LYS A 327 39.25 -7.89 -1.26
N SER A 328 38.35 -8.54 -2.03
CA SER A 328 38.70 -9.34 -3.20
C SER A 328 38.56 -8.59 -4.54
N GLY A 329 37.86 -7.46 -4.57
CA GLY A 329 37.48 -6.73 -5.78
C GLY A 329 36.36 -7.39 -6.60
N LYS A 330 36.09 -8.67 -6.39
CA LYS A 330 35.18 -9.48 -7.21
C LYS A 330 33.73 -9.06 -7.13
N ILE A 331 33.23 -8.69 -5.94
CA ILE A 331 31.83 -8.27 -5.75
C ILE A 331 31.56 -7.00 -6.56
N LYS A 332 32.47 -6.03 -6.52
CA LYS A 332 32.33 -4.78 -7.28
C LYS A 332 32.33 -4.99 -8.78
N GLU A 333 33.11 -5.95 -9.28
CA GLU A 333 33.14 -6.30 -10.71
C GLU A 333 31.82 -6.92 -11.20
N MET A 334 31.06 -7.57 -10.32
CA MET A 334 29.77 -8.20 -10.65
C MET A 334 28.59 -7.23 -10.66
N ILE A 335 28.74 -6.04 -10.07
CA ILE A 335 27.69 -5.03 -10.03
C ILE A 335 27.83 -4.11 -11.24
N PRO A 336 26.78 -3.93 -12.07
CA PRO A 336 26.85 -3.05 -13.22
C PRO A 336 27.21 -1.61 -12.88
N LEU A 337 28.05 -0.97 -13.72
CA LEU A 337 28.50 0.41 -13.51
C LEU A 337 27.34 1.41 -13.36
N LYS A 338 26.19 1.17 -14.03
CA LYS A 338 24.98 1.99 -13.90
C LYS A 338 24.42 2.08 -12.47
N MET A 339 24.83 1.16 -11.57
CA MET A 339 24.38 1.12 -10.17
C MET A 339 25.26 1.96 -9.23
N PHE A 340 26.35 2.56 -9.74
CA PHE A 340 27.27 3.42 -8.99
C PHE A 340 27.17 4.91 -9.37
N ASN A 341 26.19 5.30 -10.20
CA ASN A 341 26.03 6.67 -10.68
C ASN A 341 24.84 7.40 -10.01
#